data_0604b093a2d012088d06c0352c51cd95
#
_entry.id   0604b093a2d012088d06c0352c51cd95
#
_cell.length_a   1.000
_cell.length_b   1.000
_cell.length_c   1.000
_cell.angle_alpha   90.00
_cell.angle_beta   90.00
_cell.angle_gamma   90.00
#
_symmetry.space_group_name_H-M   'P 1'
#
loop_
_entity.id
_entity.type
_entity.pdbx_description
1 polymer ?
#
loop_
_entity_poly.entity_id
_entity_poly.type
_entity_poly.pdbx_seq_one_letter_code
_entity_poly.pdbx_strand_id
1 'polypeptide(L)'
;TSMLLDDDILIDAGTGVSNLTLDELVKIKHVFVTHSHLDHIALIPFLIDTVGCLREFPLIVHAIPPTLEAIQKHLFNWEIWPDFTKIPNGENPYLTYESLAIGDRVVLEGRKITPLPANHVVPAVGFLLDSGIASLAFTGDTTTNDALWVEVNKIQNLKYLIIEVAFCNAKKDIAIRSKHLCPSMLAEELEKLERDAEIFITHLRQGEADLTMQEVERCAERFNTRRLMSNQIFEF
;
A
#
# COMPACT_ATOMS: atom_id res chain seq x y z
N THR A 1 5.72 4.92 2.34
CA THR A 1 4.25 4.72 2.38
C THR A 1 3.87 3.79 3.52
N SER A 2 2.84 4.12 4.28
CA SER A 2 2.18 3.21 5.23
C SER A 2 0.82 3.77 5.60
N MET A 3 -0.16 2.90 5.79
CA MET A 3 -1.49 3.23 6.31
C MET A 3 -1.81 2.27 7.45
N LEU A 4 -2.36 2.78 8.54
CA LEU A 4 -2.86 1.98 9.66
C LEU A 4 -4.38 1.83 9.49
N LEU A 5 -4.86 0.59 9.43
CA LEU A 5 -6.28 0.26 9.44
C LEU A 5 -6.63 -0.18 10.86
N ASP A 6 -7.53 0.58 11.48
CA ASP A 6 -7.84 0.53 12.91
C ASP A 6 -6.56 0.64 13.74
N ASP A 7 -6.17 -0.37 14.51
CA ASP A 7 -4.98 -0.33 15.36
C ASP A 7 -4.05 -1.57 15.21
N ASP A 8 -4.40 -2.51 14.31
CA ASP A 8 -3.70 -3.80 14.24
C ASP A 8 -3.28 -4.25 12.82
N ILE A 9 -3.63 -3.50 11.76
CA ILE A 9 -3.28 -3.84 10.38
C ILE A 9 -2.54 -2.66 9.73
N LEU A 10 -1.36 -2.93 9.16
CA LEU A 10 -0.65 -2.01 8.30
C LEU A 10 -0.84 -2.39 6.81
N ILE A 11 -1.05 -1.38 5.98
CA ILE A 11 -0.90 -1.49 4.53
C ILE A 11 0.41 -0.79 4.19
N ASP A 12 1.40 -1.55 3.75
CA ASP A 12 2.80 -1.19 3.63
C ASP A 12 3.45 -0.75 4.96
N ALA A 13 4.76 -0.86 5.04
CA ALA A 13 5.56 -0.50 6.18
C ALA A 13 6.80 0.31 5.77
N GLY A 14 6.54 1.43 5.12
CA GLY A 14 7.55 2.45 4.84
C GLY A 14 7.78 3.37 6.04
N THR A 15 8.44 4.51 5.81
CA THR A 15 8.88 5.44 6.86
C THR A 15 7.78 5.98 7.76
N GLY A 16 6.50 5.95 7.33
CA GLY A 16 5.38 6.39 8.16
C GLY A 16 5.18 5.56 9.44
N VAL A 17 5.63 4.30 9.47
CA VAL A 17 5.58 3.44 10.67
C VAL A 17 6.37 4.04 11.84
N SER A 18 7.42 4.83 11.56
CA SER A 18 8.20 5.52 12.61
C SER A 18 7.43 6.60 13.38
N ASN A 19 6.24 6.98 12.93
CA ASN A 19 5.37 7.92 13.64
C ASN A 19 4.53 7.25 14.72
N LEU A 20 4.46 5.91 14.72
CA LEU A 20 3.70 5.15 15.71
C LEU A 20 4.48 5.04 17.03
N THR A 21 3.75 5.12 18.12
CA THR A 21 4.29 4.89 19.47
C THR A 21 4.53 3.40 19.71
N LEU A 22 5.31 3.04 20.73
CA LEU A 22 5.54 1.65 21.09
C LEU A 22 4.23 0.90 21.38
N ASP A 23 3.29 1.54 22.08
CA ASP A 23 1.99 0.96 22.42
C ASP A 23 1.12 0.68 21.17
N GLU A 24 1.26 1.49 20.11
CA GLU A 24 0.62 1.25 18.82
C GLU A 24 1.34 0.14 18.04
N LEU A 25 2.68 0.16 18.01
CA LEU A 25 3.48 -0.86 17.31
C LEU A 25 3.23 -2.28 17.86
N VAL A 26 3.09 -2.43 19.18
CA VAL A 26 2.81 -3.72 19.83
C VAL A 26 1.48 -4.33 19.37
N LYS A 27 0.49 -3.51 18.99
CA LYS A 27 -0.83 -3.97 18.55
C LYS A 27 -0.84 -4.50 17.10
N ILE A 28 0.13 -4.12 16.27
CA ILE A 28 0.14 -4.49 14.85
C ILE A 28 0.27 -6.00 14.70
N LYS A 29 -0.75 -6.66 14.18
CA LYS A 29 -0.79 -8.11 13.93
C LYS A 29 -0.45 -8.46 12.49
N HIS A 30 -0.87 -7.62 11.55
CA HIS A 30 -0.82 -7.88 10.12
C HIS A 30 -0.16 -6.74 9.36
N VAL A 31 0.69 -7.08 8.40
CA VAL A 31 1.24 -6.14 7.42
C VAL A 31 0.92 -6.66 6.03
N PHE A 32 0.11 -5.93 5.27
CA PHE A 32 -0.19 -6.21 3.87
C PHE A 32 0.76 -5.40 2.99
N VAL A 33 1.56 -6.05 2.19
CA VAL A 33 2.60 -5.41 1.39
C VAL A 33 2.20 -5.37 -0.07
N THR A 34 2.21 -4.17 -0.65
CA THR A 34 1.89 -3.95 -2.06
C THR A 34 2.97 -4.51 -2.97
N HIS A 35 4.24 -4.22 -2.68
CA HIS A 35 5.40 -4.67 -3.46
C HIS A 35 6.72 -4.49 -2.68
N SER A 36 7.83 -4.92 -3.27
CA SER A 36 9.11 -5.08 -2.57
C SER A 36 10.02 -3.84 -2.54
N HIS A 37 9.59 -2.66 -2.99
CA HIS A 37 10.42 -1.46 -2.89
C HIS A 37 10.60 -1.01 -1.45
N LEU A 38 11.78 -0.45 -1.12
CA LEU A 38 12.16 -0.14 0.26
C LEU A 38 11.24 0.87 0.94
N ASP A 39 10.71 1.85 0.23
CA ASP A 39 9.76 2.84 0.76
C ASP A 39 8.40 2.25 1.16
N HIS A 40 8.18 0.95 0.86
CA HIS A 40 7.01 0.17 1.27
C HIS A 40 7.32 -0.91 2.31
N ILE A 41 8.59 -1.35 2.45
CA ILE A 41 8.95 -2.48 3.32
C ILE A 41 10.05 -2.19 4.34
N ALA A 42 10.71 -1.03 4.26
CA ALA A 42 11.94 -0.75 5.03
C ALA A 42 11.75 -0.85 6.56
N LEU A 43 10.55 -0.60 7.08
CA LEU A 43 10.32 -0.61 8.53
C LEU A 43 9.79 -1.96 9.06
N ILE A 44 9.56 -2.97 8.21
CA ILE A 44 9.18 -4.31 8.67
C ILE A 44 10.26 -4.90 9.61
N PRO A 45 11.57 -4.87 9.25
CA PRO A 45 12.62 -5.36 10.13
C PRO A 45 12.67 -4.64 11.49
N PHE A 46 12.57 -3.32 11.49
CA PHE A 46 12.60 -2.52 12.72
C PHE A 46 11.34 -2.74 13.58
N LEU A 47 10.17 -2.86 12.95
CA LEU A 47 8.93 -3.17 13.63
C LEU A 47 9.07 -4.49 14.43
N ILE A 48 9.44 -5.58 13.75
CA ILE A 48 9.51 -6.89 14.39
C ILE A 48 10.62 -6.97 15.45
N ASP A 49 11.76 -6.34 15.22
CA ASP A 49 12.84 -6.27 16.21
C ASP A 49 12.42 -5.52 17.46
N THR A 50 11.66 -4.45 17.29
CA THR A 50 11.17 -3.63 18.41
C THR A 50 10.13 -4.35 19.25
N VAL A 51 9.18 -5.06 18.62
CA VAL A 51 8.01 -5.58 19.34
C VAL A 51 7.96 -7.09 19.49
N GLY A 52 8.82 -7.84 18.81
CA GLY A 52 8.74 -9.31 18.77
C GLY A 52 8.72 -9.96 20.14
N CYS A 53 9.61 -9.54 21.07
CA CYS A 53 9.66 -10.07 22.42
C CYS A 53 8.58 -9.51 23.38
N LEU A 54 7.81 -8.51 22.96
CA LEU A 54 6.74 -7.88 23.75
C LEU A 54 5.36 -8.49 23.46
N ARG A 55 5.28 -9.49 22.57
CA ARG A 55 4.04 -10.03 22.03
C ARG A 55 3.95 -11.53 22.21
N GLU A 56 2.72 -12.04 22.33
CA GLU A 56 2.42 -13.48 22.42
C GLU A 56 2.03 -14.09 21.05
N PHE A 57 1.97 -13.28 19.99
CA PHE A 57 1.58 -13.69 18.64
C PHE A 57 2.58 -13.15 17.60
N PRO A 58 2.79 -13.85 16.49
CA PRO A 58 3.69 -13.39 15.43
C PRO A 58 3.16 -12.17 14.70
N LEU A 59 4.05 -11.39 14.10
CA LEU A 59 3.70 -10.47 13.02
C LEU A 59 3.45 -11.30 11.76
N ILE A 60 2.32 -11.09 11.10
CA ILE A 60 1.97 -11.80 9.86
C ILE A 60 2.15 -10.85 8.68
N VAL A 61 3.08 -11.16 7.79
CA VAL A 61 3.29 -10.39 6.55
C VAL A 61 2.56 -11.08 5.40
N HIS A 62 1.59 -10.37 4.85
CA HIS A 62 0.77 -10.81 3.72
C HIS A 62 1.26 -10.13 2.44
N ALA A 63 1.61 -10.90 1.41
CA ALA A 63 1.95 -10.37 0.09
C ALA A 63 1.85 -11.45 -0.99
N ILE A 64 1.95 -11.05 -2.24
CA ILE A 64 2.07 -12.00 -3.36
C ILE A 64 3.43 -12.73 -3.29
N PRO A 65 3.52 -13.98 -3.80
CA PRO A 65 4.74 -14.80 -3.67
C PRO A 65 6.04 -14.11 -4.07
N PRO A 66 6.13 -13.37 -5.20
CA PRO A 66 7.38 -12.70 -5.57
C PRO A 66 7.83 -11.63 -4.56
N THR A 67 6.88 -10.94 -3.92
CA THR A 67 7.17 -9.94 -2.88
C THR A 67 7.67 -10.61 -1.60
N LEU A 68 7.05 -11.71 -1.18
CA LEU A 68 7.53 -12.51 -0.04
C LEU A 68 8.93 -13.07 -0.29
N GLU A 69 9.19 -13.59 -1.49
CA GLU A 69 10.53 -14.07 -1.87
C GLU A 69 11.59 -12.97 -1.77
N ALA A 70 11.27 -11.76 -2.27
CA ALA A 70 12.17 -10.61 -2.19
C ALA A 70 12.48 -10.22 -0.74
N ILE A 71 11.47 -10.17 0.14
CA ILE A 71 11.61 -9.85 1.56
C ILE A 71 12.49 -10.90 2.26
N GLN A 72 12.23 -12.18 2.05
CA GLN A 72 12.98 -13.27 2.67
C GLN A 72 14.45 -13.29 2.18
N LYS A 73 14.65 -13.14 0.89
CA LYS A 73 15.98 -13.25 0.28
C LYS A 73 16.86 -12.03 0.56
N HIS A 74 16.28 -10.84 0.64
CA HIS A 74 17.06 -9.61 0.64
C HIS A 74 16.96 -8.80 1.94
N LEU A 75 16.00 -9.08 2.83
CA LEU A 75 15.93 -8.44 4.13
C LEU A 75 16.24 -9.42 5.27
N PHE A 76 15.45 -10.48 5.43
CA PHE A 76 15.55 -11.44 6.54
C PHE A 76 16.47 -12.61 6.18
N ASN A 77 17.74 -12.32 5.86
CA ASN A 77 18.70 -13.26 5.27
C ASN A 77 19.95 -13.52 6.12
N TRP A 78 19.96 -13.09 7.39
CA TRP A 78 21.06 -13.17 8.35
C TRP A 78 22.27 -12.27 8.03
N GLU A 79 22.24 -11.58 6.85
CA GLU A 79 23.28 -10.63 6.45
C GLU A 79 22.79 -9.19 6.65
N ILE A 80 21.59 -8.85 6.12
CA ILE A 80 20.97 -7.54 6.30
C ILE A 80 20.22 -7.49 7.63
N TRP A 81 19.40 -8.51 7.91
CA TRP A 81 18.64 -8.61 9.16
C TRP A 81 18.44 -10.07 9.56
N PRO A 82 18.32 -10.38 10.88
CA PRO A 82 18.03 -11.73 11.34
C PRO A 82 16.73 -12.29 10.78
N ASP A 83 16.68 -13.59 10.52
CA ASP A 83 15.45 -14.26 10.09
C ASP A 83 14.51 -14.51 11.27
N PHE A 84 13.56 -13.63 11.48
CA PHE A 84 12.58 -13.71 12.57
C PHE A 84 11.54 -14.82 12.42
N THR A 85 11.54 -15.55 11.30
CA THR A 85 10.80 -16.82 11.21
C THR A 85 11.48 -17.96 11.98
N LYS A 86 12.68 -17.72 12.52
CA LYS A 86 13.47 -18.66 13.31
C LYS A 86 13.68 -18.17 14.77
N ILE A 87 13.28 -16.97 15.09
CA ILE A 87 13.48 -16.31 16.39
C ILE A 87 12.14 -16.14 17.08
N PRO A 88 12.02 -16.48 18.38
CA PRO A 88 13.04 -17.09 19.27
C PRO A 88 13.31 -18.54 18.93
N ASN A 89 12.41 -19.22 18.24
CA ASN A 89 12.55 -20.57 17.72
C ASN A 89 11.55 -20.80 16.55
N GLY A 90 11.72 -21.85 15.78
CA GLY A 90 10.90 -22.13 14.60
C GLY A 90 9.47 -22.60 14.88
N GLU A 91 9.15 -22.98 16.15
CA GLU A 91 7.79 -23.41 16.54
C GLU A 91 6.89 -22.21 16.89
N ASN A 92 7.48 -21.19 17.53
CA ASN A 92 6.79 -19.96 17.91
C ASN A 92 7.61 -18.74 17.44
N PRO A 93 7.67 -18.48 16.13
CA PRO A 93 8.47 -17.40 15.58
C PRO A 93 7.81 -16.04 15.81
N TYR A 94 8.61 -14.97 15.81
CA TYR A 94 8.09 -13.61 15.87
C TYR A 94 7.46 -13.14 14.54
N LEU A 95 7.83 -13.77 13.42
CA LEU A 95 7.38 -13.41 12.06
C LEU A 95 6.87 -14.65 11.33
N THR A 96 5.74 -14.51 10.64
CA THR A 96 5.24 -15.49 9.69
C THR A 96 4.82 -14.81 8.37
N TYR A 97 4.68 -15.62 7.32
CA TYR A 97 4.30 -15.15 5.98
C TYR A 97 3.02 -15.82 5.51
N GLU A 98 2.12 -15.03 4.93
CA GLU A 98 0.91 -15.50 4.29
C GLU A 98 0.88 -15.05 2.83
N SER A 99 0.77 -16.01 1.92
CA SER A 99 0.75 -15.74 0.48
C SER A 99 -0.63 -15.30 0.02
N LEU A 100 -0.68 -14.28 -0.84
CA LEU A 100 -1.89 -13.75 -1.46
C LEU A 100 -1.84 -13.92 -2.98
N ALA A 101 -3.00 -14.05 -3.59
CA ALA A 101 -3.20 -13.87 -5.03
C ALA A 101 -4.18 -12.72 -5.31
N ILE A 102 -4.12 -12.14 -6.50
CA ILE A 102 -5.08 -11.11 -6.93
C ILE A 102 -6.50 -11.68 -6.85
N GLY A 103 -7.40 -10.97 -6.19
CA GLY A 103 -8.78 -11.38 -5.97
C GLY A 103 -9.02 -12.25 -4.74
N ASP A 104 -7.98 -12.72 -4.04
CA ASP A 104 -8.14 -13.37 -2.75
C ASP A 104 -8.77 -12.40 -1.75
N ARG A 105 -9.58 -12.96 -0.83
CA ARG A 105 -10.21 -12.17 0.22
C ARG A 105 -9.76 -12.65 1.59
N VAL A 106 -8.99 -11.81 2.28
CA VAL A 106 -8.64 -12.03 3.68
C VAL A 106 -9.69 -11.32 4.55
N VAL A 107 -10.26 -12.04 5.52
CA VAL A 107 -11.26 -11.49 6.45
C VAL A 107 -10.66 -11.51 7.86
N LEU A 108 -10.50 -10.32 8.45
CA LEU A 108 -9.95 -10.12 9.79
C LEU A 108 -10.95 -9.33 10.63
N GLU A 109 -11.63 -9.99 11.55
CA GLU A 109 -12.61 -9.37 12.46
C GLU A 109 -13.67 -8.52 11.72
N GLY A 110 -14.16 -9.02 10.56
CA GLY A 110 -15.17 -8.35 9.73
C GLY A 110 -14.59 -7.41 8.66
N ARG A 111 -13.35 -6.99 8.76
CA ARG A 111 -12.64 -6.21 7.75
C ARG A 111 -12.19 -7.13 6.61
N LYS A 112 -12.46 -6.77 5.38
CA LYS A 112 -12.11 -7.54 4.18
C LYS A 112 -11.01 -6.81 3.42
N ILE A 113 -9.93 -7.51 3.14
CA ILE A 113 -8.78 -6.98 2.41
C ILE A 113 -8.59 -7.85 1.16
N THR A 114 -8.63 -7.21 -0.02
CA THR A 114 -8.56 -7.90 -1.31
C THR A 114 -7.44 -7.27 -2.15
N PRO A 115 -6.44 -8.04 -2.60
CA PRO A 115 -5.43 -7.55 -3.53
C PRO A 115 -6.05 -7.16 -4.88
N LEU A 116 -5.72 -5.95 -5.36
CA LEU A 116 -6.12 -5.41 -6.65
C LEU A 116 -4.95 -5.47 -7.64
N PRO A 117 -5.20 -5.57 -8.96
CA PRO A 117 -4.14 -5.51 -9.95
C PRO A 117 -3.36 -4.20 -9.89
N ALA A 118 -2.03 -4.26 -9.91
CA ALA A 118 -1.14 -3.12 -10.12
C ALA A 118 -0.17 -3.39 -11.29
N ASN A 119 0.25 -2.34 -11.99
CA ASN A 119 1.18 -2.43 -13.11
C ASN A 119 2.45 -1.64 -12.80
N HIS A 120 3.44 -2.32 -12.22
CA HIS A 120 4.67 -1.68 -11.78
C HIS A 120 5.92 -2.38 -12.32
N VAL A 121 7.13 -1.86 -12.04
CA VAL A 121 8.41 -2.43 -12.53
C VAL A 121 8.77 -3.74 -11.84
N VAL A 122 8.26 -3.95 -10.63
CA VAL A 122 8.32 -5.24 -9.92
C VAL A 122 6.90 -5.80 -9.77
N PRO A 123 6.71 -7.09 -9.50
CA PRO A 123 5.39 -7.63 -9.17
C PRO A 123 4.76 -6.86 -8.01
N ALA A 124 3.55 -6.34 -8.24
CA ALA A 124 2.87 -5.44 -7.31
C ALA A 124 1.36 -5.67 -7.28
N VAL A 125 0.73 -5.25 -6.20
CA VAL A 125 -0.73 -5.19 -6.02
C VAL A 125 -1.12 -3.88 -5.35
N GLY A 126 -2.35 -3.44 -5.58
CA GLY A 126 -3.06 -2.53 -4.69
C GLY A 126 -3.90 -3.32 -3.68
N PHE A 127 -4.68 -2.63 -2.86
CA PHE A 127 -5.60 -3.25 -1.91
C PHE A 127 -6.96 -2.56 -1.88
N LEU A 128 -8.02 -3.36 -1.89
CA LEU A 128 -9.36 -2.95 -1.49
C LEU A 128 -9.54 -3.25 0.00
N LEU A 129 -9.87 -2.23 0.77
CA LEU A 129 -10.23 -2.32 2.19
C LEU A 129 -11.74 -2.12 2.30
N ASP A 130 -12.49 -3.13 2.77
CA ASP A 130 -13.95 -3.12 2.80
C ASP A 130 -14.47 -3.45 4.21
N SER A 131 -15.18 -2.50 4.82
CA SER A 131 -15.85 -2.68 6.11
C SER A 131 -17.21 -3.40 6.00
N GLY A 132 -17.70 -3.58 4.76
CA GLY A 132 -19.06 -4.03 4.48
C GLY A 132 -20.08 -2.90 4.35
N ILE A 133 -19.80 -1.71 4.89
CA ILE A 133 -20.63 -0.50 4.77
C ILE A 133 -20.09 0.37 3.62
N ALA A 134 -18.82 0.69 3.66
CA ALA A 134 -18.12 1.42 2.63
C ALA A 134 -16.71 0.84 2.42
N SER A 135 -16.02 1.28 1.39
CA SER A 135 -14.69 0.76 1.08
C SER A 135 -13.73 1.83 0.57
N LEU A 136 -12.45 1.53 0.72
CA LEU A 136 -11.32 2.30 0.24
C LEU A 136 -10.49 1.44 -0.70
N ALA A 137 -10.25 1.92 -1.93
CA ALA A 137 -9.30 1.32 -2.86
C ALA A 137 -7.97 2.10 -2.82
N PHE A 138 -6.88 1.40 -2.55
CA PHE A 138 -5.51 1.91 -2.64
C PHE A 138 -4.80 1.22 -3.79
N THR A 139 -4.34 1.97 -4.77
CA THR A 139 -3.75 1.39 -5.99
C THR A 139 -2.38 0.77 -5.78
N GLY A 140 -1.68 1.13 -4.69
CA GLY A 140 -0.23 0.94 -4.63
C GLY A 140 0.45 1.75 -5.73
N ASP A 141 1.70 1.40 -6.04
CA ASP A 141 2.44 1.99 -7.16
C ASP A 141 2.03 1.33 -8.46
N THR A 142 1.63 2.13 -9.43
CA THR A 142 1.11 1.66 -10.71
C THR A 142 1.26 2.71 -11.80
N THR A 143 1.39 2.26 -13.03
CA THR A 143 1.17 3.09 -14.22
C THR A 143 -0.25 2.85 -14.76
N THR A 144 -0.49 3.17 -16.04
CA THR A 144 -1.76 2.87 -16.72
C THR A 144 -2.13 1.40 -16.58
N ASN A 145 -3.40 1.11 -16.19
CA ASN A 145 -3.79 -0.23 -15.76
C ASN A 145 -5.27 -0.54 -15.94
N ASP A 146 -5.66 -1.01 -17.10
CA ASP A 146 -7.05 -1.36 -17.39
C ASP A 146 -7.61 -2.46 -16.46
N ALA A 147 -6.76 -3.40 -16.03
CA ALA A 147 -7.19 -4.48 -15.15
C ALA A 147 -7.61 -3.96 -13.76
N LEU A 148 -7.00 -2.87 -13.27
CA LEU A 148 -7.39 -2.22 -12.03
C LEU A 148 -8.84 -1.71 -12.13
N TRP A 149 -9.16 -1.00 -13.21
CA TRP A 149 -10.48 -0.38 -13.38
C TRP A 149 -11.60 -1.41 -13.55
N VAL A 150 -11.30 -2.57 -14.17
CA VAL A 150 -12.23 -3.70 -14.24
C VAL A 150 -12.63 -4.16 -12.82
N GLU A 151 -11.69 -4.21 -11.88
CA GLU A 151 -11.97 -4.61 -10.50
C GLU A 151 -12.60 -3.49 -9.68
N VAL A 152 -12.08 -2.26 -9.78
CA VAL A 152 -12.59 -1.10 -9.03
C VAL A 152 -14.04 -0.80 -9.41
N ASN A 153 -14.40 -0.91 -10.68
CA ASN A 153 -15.77 -0.64 -11.15
C ASN A 153 -16.81 -1.67 -10.69
N LYS A 154 -16.40 -2.84 -10.19
CA LYS A 154 -17.30 -3.83 -9.55
C LYS A 154 -17.69 -3.44 -8.12
N ILE A 155 -16.94 -2.55 -7.47
CA ILE A 155 -17.13 -2.19 -6.06
C ILE A 155 -18.35 -1.27 -5.93
N GLN A 156 -19.40 -1.76 -5.26
CA GLN A 156 -20.67 -1.02 -5.16
C GLN A 156 -20.65 0.04 -4.05
N ASN A 157 -19.85 -0.15 -3.01
CA ASN A 157 -19.74 0.70 -1.82
C ASN A 157 -18.41 1.47 -1.78
N LEU A 158 -17.78 1.72 -2.94
CA LEU A 158 -16.53 2.50 -3.01
C LEU A 158 -16.79 3.93 -2.53
N LYS A 159 -16.07 4.34 -1.49
CA LYS A 159 -16.15 5.69 -0.92
C LYS A 159 -14.87 6.47 -1.19
N TYR A 160 -13.72 5.82 -1.11
CA TYR A 160 -12.43 6.45 -1.28
C TYR A 160 -11.56 5.70 -2.30
N LEU A 161 -10.87 6.48 -3.13
CA LEU A 161 -9.81 5.99 -4.01
C LEU A 161 -8.52 6.74 -3.67
N ILE A 162 -7.48 6.01 -3.27
CA ILE A 162 -6.12 6.54 -3.11
C ILE A 162 -5.29 6.04 -4.28
N ILE A 163 -4.81 6.97 -5.12
CA ILE A 163 -4.06 6.67 -6.34
C ILE A 163 -2.75 7.46 -6.37
N GLU A 164 -1.70 6.85 -6.91
CA GLU A 164 -0.37 7.44 -6.98
C GLU A 164 -0.20 8.45 -8.11
N VAL A 165 0.63 9.46 -7.91
CA VAL A 165 1.24 10.30 -8.95
C VAL A 165 2.66 10.67 -8.51
N ALA A 166 3.67 10.00 -9.07
CA ALA A 166 5.04 10.19 -8.61
C ALA A 166 5.76 11.36 -9.28
N PHE A 167 5.40 11.74 -10.51
CA PHE A 167 6.15 12.71 -11.30
C PHE A 167 5.25 13.80 -11.88
N CYS A 168 5.78 15.01 -12.07
CA CYS A 168 5.14 16.07 -12.84
C CYS A 168 5.12 15.74 -14.36
N ASN A 169 4.29 16.42 -15.14
CA ASN A 169 4.15 16.17 -16.59
C ASN A 169 5.46 16.35 -17.36
N ALA A 170 6.34 17.26 -16.92
CA ALA A 170 7.65 17.45 -17.55
C ALA A 170 8.54 16.18 -17.46
N LYS A 171 8.22 15.25 -16.57
CA LYS A 171 8.92 13.97 -16.36
C LYS A 171 8.10 12.77 -16.83
N LYS A 172 7.14 12.94 -17.74
CA LYS A 172 6.28 11.86 -18.26
C LYS A 172 7.08 10.67 -18.77
N ASP A 173 8.20 10.88 -19.45
CA ASP A 173 9.07 9.79 -19.94
C ASP A 173 9.68 8.96 -18.80
N ILE A 174 9.99 9.60 -17.65
CA ILE A 174 10.47 8.90 -16.47
C ILE A 174 9.32 8.13 -15.83
N ALA A 175 8.15 8.74 -15.68
CA ALA A 175 6.96 8.09 -15.17
C ALA A 175 6.65 6.79 -15.94
N ILE A 176 6.63 6.85 -17.27
CA ILE A 176 6.40 5.67 -18.13
C ILE A 176 7.45 4.59 -17.89
N ARG A 177 8.76 4.95 -17.88
CA ARG A 177 9.84 3.97 -17.72
C ARG A 177 9.89 3.34 -16.34
N SER A 178 9.58 4.10 -15.29
CA SER A 178 9.51 3.61 -13.91
C SER A 178 8.15 3.06 -13.53
N LYS A 179 7.20 3.03 -14.48
CA LYS A 179 5.82 2.56 -14.29
C LYS A 179 5.11 3.24 -13.12
N HIS A 180 5.16 4.57 -13.14
CA HIS A 180 4.35 5.46 -12.31
C HIS A 180 3.43 6.32 -13.16
N LEU A 181 2.57 7.10 -12.52
CA LEU A 181 1.73 8.08 -13.17
C LEU A 181 2.34 9.50 -13.12
N CYS A 182 1.97 10.31 -14.10
CA CYS A 182 2.05 11.76 -14.06
C CYS A 182 0.64 12.36 -14.26
N PRO A 183 0.40 13.67 -14.03
CA PRO A 183 -0.94 14.25 -14.04
C PRO A 183 -1.75 14.01 -15.31
N SER A 184 -1.13 14.08 -16.49
CA SER A 184 -1.83 13.81 -17.76
C SER A 184 -2.23 12.34 -17.91
N MET A 185 -1.40 11.40 -17.43
CA MET A 185 -1.72 9.97 -17.42
C MET A 185 -2.80 9.65 -16.37
N LEU A 186 -2.74 10.27 -15.19
CA LEU A 186 -3.79 10.16 -14.19
C LEU A 186 -5.16 10.57 -14.74
N ALA A 187 -5.22 11.71 -15.44
CA ALA A 187 -6.47 12.20 -16.04
C ALA A 187 -7.08 11.17 -17.00
N GLU A 188 -6.24 10.57 -17.87
CA GLU A 188 -6.65 9.51 -18.79
C GLU A 188 -7.14 8.25 -18.04
N GLU A 189 -6.48 7.89 -16.95
CA GLU A 189 -6.86 6.73 -16.12
C GLU A 189 -8.19 6.97 -15.39
N LEU A 190 -8.40 8.14 -14.80
CA LEU A 190 -9.63 8.48 -14.09
C LEU A 190 -10.88 8.52 -15.00
N GLU A 191 -10.72 8.72 -16.32
CA GLU A 191 -11.82 8.58 -17.28
C GLU A 191 -12.46 7.19 -17.29
N LYS A 192 -11.73 6.17 -16.83
CA LYS A 192 -12.17 4.77 -16.76
C LYS A 192 -12.95 4.45 -15.48
N LEU A 193 -12.92 5.36 -14.49
CA LEU A 193 -13.64 5.19 -13.23
C LEU A 193 -15.14 5.42 -13.44
N GLU A 194 -15.94 4.38 -13.22
CA GLU A 194 -17.41 4.39 -13.32
C GLU A 194 -18.10 4.52 -11.95
N ARG A 195 -17.33 4.76 -10.89
CA ARG A 195 -17.82 4.88 -9.51
C ARG A 195 -17.67 6.30 -9.00
N ASP A 196 -18.59 6.72 -8.17
CA ASP A 196 -18.48 7.96 -7.42
C ASP A 196 -17.64 7.69 -6.18
N ALA A 197 -16.48 8.35 -6.08
CA ALA A 197 -15.55 8.20 -4.98
C ALA A 197 -14.79 9.51 -4.72
N GLU A 198 -14.45 9.77 -3.46
CA GLU A 198 -13.48 10.81 -3.14
C GLU A 198 -12.07 10.35 -3.49
N ILE A 199 -11.36 11.11 -4.32
CA ILE A 199 -10.07 10.71 -4.89
C ILE A 199 -8.93 11.46 -4.21
N PHE A 200 -7.96 10.70 -3.68
CA PHE A 200 -6.79 11.23 -3.00
C PHE A 200 -5.50 10.83 -3.73
N ILE A 201 -4.62 11.81 -3.92
CA ILE A 201 -3.35 11.63 -4.62
C ILE A 201 -2.24 11.38 -3.61
N THR A 202 -1.54 10.27 -3.79
CA THR A 202 -0.40 9.86 -2.96
C THR A 202 0.88 9.72 -3.78
N HIS A 203 1.97 9.29 -3.15
CA HIS A 203 3.29 9.02 -3.72
C HIS A 203 3.94 10.24 -4.41
N LEU A 204 3.52 11.44 -4.04
CA LEU A 204 4.07 12.69 -4.58
C LEU A 204 5.55 12.82 -4.21
N ARG A 205 6.40 13.03 -5.21
CA ARG A 205 7.83 13.17 -5.02
C ARG A 205 8.16 14.45 -4.27
N GLN A 206 8.97 14.33 -3.22
CA GLN A 206 9.41 15.51 -2.46
C GLN A 206 10.17 16.50 -3.35
N GLY A 207 9.94 17.79 -3.11
CA GLY A 207 10.50 18.89 -3.90
C GLY A 207 9.68 19.24 -5.15
N GLU A 208 8.78 18.38 -5.62
CA GLU A 208 7.90 18.61 -6.78
C GLU A 208 6.41 18.42 -6.46
N ALA A 209 6.09 18.10 -5.22
CA ALA A 209 4.73 17.75 -4.81
C ALA A 209 3.69 18.84 -5.12
N ASP A 210 4.02 20.11 -4.86
CA ASP A 210 3.11 21.22 -5.10
C ASP A 210 2.91 21.49 -6.60
N LEU A 211 3.99 21.41 -7.40
CA LEU A 211 3.89 21.51 -8.85
C LEU A 211 3.04 20.35 -9.42
N THR A 212 3.31 19.13 -8.98
CA THR A 212 2.57 17.95 -9.43
C THR A 212 1.09 18.07 -9.09
N MET A 213 0.72 18.52 -7.88
CA MET A 213 -0.68 18.74 -7.51
C MET A 213 -1.35 19.85 -8.32
N GLN A 214 -0.68 20.97 -8.58
CA GLN A 214 -1.21 22.02 -9.46
C GLN A 214 -1.48 21.50 -10.87
N GLU A 215 -0.65 20.61 -11.38
CA GLU A 215 -0.87 19.96 -12.67
C GLU A 215 -2.01 18.94 -12.61
N VAL A 216 -2.14 18.16 -11.51
CA VAL A 216 -3.26 17.26 -11.28
C VAL A 216 -4.58 18.03 -11.26
N GLU A 217 -4.67 19.12 -10.49
CA GLU A 217 -5.85 19.96 -10.41
C GLU A 217 -6.29 20.49 -11.78
N ARG A 218 -5.34 20.83 -12.67
CA ARG A 218 -5.64 21.28 -14.04
C ARG A 218 -6.03 20.15 -14.98
N CYS A 219 -5.33 19.00 -14.92
CA CYS A 219 -5.55 17.89 -15.84
C CYS A 219 -6.79 17.07 -15.48
N ALA A 220 -7.11 16.96 -14.18
CA ALA A 220 -8.17 16.14 -13.62
C ALA A 220 -9.23 16.97 -12.86
N GLU A 221 -9.43 18.24 -13.23
CA GLU A 221 -10.31 19.21 -12.55
C GLU A 221 -11.71 18.63 -12.24
N ARG A 222 -12.32 17.94 -13.19
CA ARG A 222 -13.66 17.39 -13.05
C ARG A 222 -13.78 16.29 -11.96
N PHE A 223 -12.67 15.68 -11.55
CA PHE A 223 -12.63 14.60 -10.54
C PHE A 223 -12.44 15.12 -9.12
N ASN A 224 -12.24 16.43 -8.94
CA ASN A 224 -12.09 17.07 -7.63
C ASN A 224 -11.08 16.34 -6.72
N THR A 225 -9.91 16.00 -7.29
CA THR A 225 -8.86 15.26 -6.59
C THR A 225 -8.26 16.07 -5.45
N ARG A 226 -7.87 15.39 -4.37
CA ARG A 226 -7.23 16.01 -3.20
C ARG A 226 -5.86 15.39 -2.95
N ARG A 227 -4.93 16.16 -2.41
CA ARG A 227 -3.66 15.63 -1.91
C ARG A 227 -3.90 14.82 -0.64
N LEU A 228 -3.36 13.59 -0.58
CA LEU A 228 -3.31 12.82 0.67
C LEU A 228 -2.31 13.47 1.62
N MET A 229 -2.76 13.77 2.82
CA MET A 229 -1.95 14.38 3.87
C MET A 229 -1.46 13.33 4.86
N SER A 230 -0.29 13.59 5.48
CA SER A 230 0.16 12.75 6.59
C SER A 230 -0.85 12.80 7.74
N ASN A 231 -1.09 11.65 8.38
CA ASN A 231 -2.06 11.48 9.47
C ASN A 231 -3.52 11.78 9.06
N GLN A 232 -3.83 11.71 7.77
CA GLN A 232 -5.20 11.82 7.33
C GLN A 232 -6.00 10.57 7.76
N ILE A 233 -7.20 10.80 8.32
CA ILE A 233 -8.09 9.75 8.77
C ILE A 233 -9.21 9.55 7.74
N PHE A 234 -9.53 8.31 7.44
CA PHE A 234 -10.65 7.89 6.61
C PHE A 234 -11.58 7.03 7.46
N GLU A 235 -12.86 7.35 7.42
CA GLU A 235 -13.92 6.57 8.08
C GLU A 235 -14.80 5.91 7.01
N PHE A 236 -14.85 4.59 7.03
CA PHE A 236 -15.61 3.81 6.05
C PHE A 236 -16.08 2.45 6.57
#